data_a8ec2aef2cc6145810021e7481061dba
#
_entry.id   a8ec2aef2cc6145810021e7481061dba
#
_cell.length_a   1.000
_cell.length_b   1.000
_cell.length_c   1.000
_cell.angle_alpha   90.00
_cell.angle_beta   90.00
_cell.angle_gamma   90.00
#
_symmetry.space_group_name_H-M   'P 1'
#
loop_
_entity.id
_entity.type
_entity.pdbx_description
1 polymer ?
#
loop_
_entity_poly.entity_id
_entity_poly.type
_entity_poly.pdbx_seq_one_letter_code
_entity_poly.pdbx_strand_id
1 'polypeptide(L)'
;MDMDCLQYAVEKYKTPFYVFDLDELKSRVAFFRENFSYGVDICYAIKANTFLTEIMSEITDRIEVCSMGEFEICNRLKLAPEKLLISGVLKKKADITKIMNTYGGKCSYTVETIEQLQCFARWSEAHNERLKVYLRL
;
A
#
# COMPACT_ATOMS: atom_id res chain seq x y z
N MET A 1 -6.50 -6.08 24.23
CA MET A 1 -6.61 -4.65 24.69
C MET A 1 -6.87 -4.65 26.19
N ASP A 2 -6.09 -3.87 26.95
CA ASP A 2 -6.26 -3.68 28.39
C ASP A 2 -7.45 -2.75 28.69
N MET A 3 -8.28 -3.12 29.70
CA MET A 3 -9.45 -2.35 30.09
C MET A 3 -9.09 -0.97 30.67
N ASP A 4 -7.94 -0.86 31.36
CA ASP A 4 -7.46 0.41 31.92
C ASP A 4 -7.10 1.39 30.81
N CYS A 5 -6.47 0.93 29.73
CA CYS A 5 -6.20 1.73 28.54
C CYS A 5 -7.49 2.22 27.86
N LEU A 6 -8.52 1.39 27.81
CA LEU A 6 -9.80 1.77 27.22
C LEU A 6 -10.52 2.81 28.07
N GLN A 7 -10.53 2.64 29.38
CA GLN A 7 -11.12 3.62 30.30
C GLN A 7 -10.41 4.96 30.23
N TYR A 8 -9.08 4.97 30.21
CA TYR A 8 -8.29 6.19 30.01
C TYR A 8 -8.64 6.90 28.69
N ALA A 9 -8.81 6.12 27.60
CA ALA A 9 -9.18 6.68 26.30
C ALA A 9 -10.58 7.33 26.33
N VAL A 10 -11.57 6.69 26.99
CA VAL A 10 -12.94 7.22 27.15
C VAL A 10 -12.94 8.52 27.97
N GLU A 11 -12.12 8.61 28.99
CA GLU A 11 -12.00 9.80 29.84
C GLU A 11 -11.30 10.97 29.10
N LYS A 12 -10.31 10.63 28.26
CA LYS A 12 -9.47 11.61 27.58
C LYS A 12 -10.05 12.14 26.27
N TYR A 13 -10.72 11.27 25.50
CA TYR A 13 -11.22 11.60 24.17
C TYR A 13 -12.75 11.62 24.15
N LYS A 14 -13.30 12.53 23.36
CA LYS A 14 -14.76 12.57 23.14
C LYS A 14 -15.20 11.38 22.26
N THR A 15 -16.28 10.73 22.64
CA THR A 15 -16.92 9.68 21.82
C THR A 15 -17.77 10.30 20.70
N PRO A 16 -17.93 9.61 19.53
CA PRO A 16 -17.34 8.29 19.21
C PRO A 16 -15.87 8.38 18.76
N PHE A 17 -15.08 7.33 19.03
CA PHE A 17 -13.71 7.19 18.51
C PHE A 17 -13.40 5.73 18.16
N TYR A 18 -12.39 5.51 17.33
CA TYR A 18 -11.87 4.19 17.03
C TYR A 18 -10.60 3.93 17.85
N VAL A 19 -10.45 2.69 18.32
CA VAL A 19 -9.24 2.21 19.00
C VAL A 19 -8.65 1.07 18.19
N PHE A 20 -7.35 1.14 17.92
CA PHE A 20 -6.61 0.07 17.27
C PHE A 20 -5.61 -0.54 18.26
N ASP A 21 -5.78 -1.85 18.49
CA ASP A 21 -4.82 -2.63 19.27
C ASP A 21 -3.68 -3.06 18.34
N LEU A 22 -2.53 -2.38 18.47
CA LEU A 22 -1.38 -2.62 17.60
C LEU A 22 -0.70 -3.96 17.90
N ASP A 23 -0.76 -4.45 19.12
CA ASP A 23 -0.16 -5.75 19.47
C ASP A 23 -0.99 -6.90 18.89
N GLU A 24 -2.32 -6.79 18.94
CA GLU A 24 -3.20 -7.75 18.25
C GLU A 24 -2.97 -7.73 16.74
N LEU A 25 -2.80 -6.52 16.14
CA LEU A 25 -2.51 -6.38 14.72
C LEU A 25 -1.19 -7.08 14.33
N LYS A 26 -0.12 -6.83 15.08
CA LYS A 26 1.19 -7.48 14.88
C LYS A 26 1.10 -8.99 15.03
N SER A 27 0.41 -9.46 16.07
CA SER A 27 0.19 -10.88 16.32
C SER A 27 -0.56 -11.55 15.18
N ARG A 28 -1.54 -10.85 14.59
CA ARG A 28 -2.29 -11.35 13.44
C ARG A 28 -1.43 -11.49 12.19
N VAL A 29 -0.57 -10.50 11.91
CA VAL A 29 0.38 -10.58 10.78
C VAL A 29 1.40 -11.71 11.00
N ALA A 30 1.91 -11.85 12.23
CA ALA A 30 2.84 -12.94 12.59
C ALA A 30 2.17 -14.31 12.36
N PHE A 31 0.92 -14.48 12.81
CA PHE A 31 0.14 -15.70 12.57
C PHE A 31 0.06 -16.05 11.07
N PHE A 32 -0.20 -15.08 10.20
CA PHE A 32 -0.21 -15.34 8.76
C PHE A 32 1.16 -15.80 8.25
N ARG A 33 2.26 -15.15 8.68
CA ARG A 33 3.61 -15.54 8.27
C ARG A 33 3.96 -16.97 8.66
N GLU A 34 3.54 -17.41 9.85
CA GLU A 34 3.80 -18.76 10.35
C GLU A 34 2.99 -19.84 9.62
N ASN A 35 1.82 -19.48 9.10
CA ASN A 35 0.88 -20.42 8.49
C ASN A 35 0.89 -20.41 6.95
N PHE A 36 1.59 -19.47 6.31
CA PHE A 36 1.79 -19.49 4.86
C PHE A 36 3.11 -20.17 4.50
N SER A 37 3.15 -20.71 3.28
CA SER A 37 4.36 -21.31 2.73
C SER A 37 5.49 -20.31 2.60
N TYR A 38 6.72 -20.78 2.68
CA TYR A 38 7.91 -19.97 2.44
C TYR A 38 7.83 -19.25 1.08
N GLY A 39 8.22 -17.96 1.08
CA GLY A 39 8.25 -17.15 -0.14
C GLY A 39 6.94 -16.45 -0.49
N VAL A 40 5.94 -16.44 0.41
CA VAL A 40 4.70 -15.67 0.25
C VAL A 40 4.86 -14.28 0.87
N ASP A 41 4.74 -13.23 0.06
CA ASP A 41 4.70 -11.85 0.54
C ASP A 41 3.29 -11.50 1.06
N ILE A 42 3.24 -10.84 2.21
CA ILE A 42 2.00 -10.26 2.74
C ILE A 42 1.87 -8.83 2.21
N CYS A 43 0.79 -8.55 1.47
CA CYS A 43 0.51 -7.24 0.92
C CYS A 43 -0.71 -6.60 1.62
N TYR A 44 -0.50 -5.45 2.24
CA TYR A 44 -1.57 -4.69 2.87
C TYR A 44 -2.22 -3.72 1.88
N ALA A 45 -3.53 -3.86 1.64
CA ALA A 45 -4.31 -2.94 0.82
C ALA A 45 -4.79 -1.76 1.67
N ILE A 46 -4.18 -0.58 1.50
CA ILE A 46 -4.45 0.59 2.36
C ILE A 46 -5.86 1.15 2.23
N LYS A 47 -6.57 0.84 1.15
CA LYS A 47 -8.01 1.15 1.00
C LYS A 47 -8.87 0.58 2.13
N ALA A 48 -8.43 -0.48 2.81
CA ALA A 48 -9.15 -1.06 3.94
C ALA A 48 -9.13 -0.11 5.15
N ASN A 49 -7.98 0.47 5.47
CA ASN A 49 -7.85 1.49 6.51
C ASN A 49 -6.54 2.28 6.34
N THR A 50 -6.64 3.52 5.87
CA THR A 50 -5.49 4.38 5.63
C THR A 50 -4.74 4.82 6.89
N PHE A 51 -5.39 4.81 8.06
CA PHE A 51 -4.73 5.18 9.33
C PHE A 51 -3.69 4.15 9.78
N LEU A 52 -3.79 2.91 9.31
CA LEU A 52 -2.85 1.85 9.63
C LEU A 52 -1.67 1.76 8.64
N THR A 53 -1.59 2.64 7.63
CA THR A 53 -0.60 2.55 6.55
C THR A 53 0.83 2.52 7.09
N GLU A 54 1.17 3.37 8.05
CA GLU A 54 2.52 3.46 8.62
C GLU A 54 2.91 2.14 9.30
N ILE A 55 2.14 1.70 10.28
CA ILE A 55 2.44 0.46 11.02
C ILE A 55 2.39 -0.77 10.10
N MET A 56 1.45 -0.83 9.16
CA MET A 56 1.38 -1.94 8.21
C MET A 56 2.58 -1.96 7.27
N SER A 57 3.13 -0.81 6.92
CA SER A 57 4.35 -0.74 6.11
C SER A 57 5.59 -1.31 6.82
N GLU A 58 5.59 -1.32 8.14
CA GLU A 58 6.68 -1.89 8.94
C GLU A 58 6.58 -3.41 9.06
N ILE A 59 5.35 -3.94 9.21
CA ILE A 59 5.09 -5.34 9.54
C ILE A 59 4.69 -6.21 8.35
N THR A 60 4.41 -5.62 7.17
CA THR A 60 4.12 -6.35 5.92
C THR A 60 5.20 -6.12 4.87
N ASP A 61 5.18 -6.96 3.84
CA ASP A 61 6.20 -6.94 2.78
C ASP A 61 5.88 -5.88 1.73
N ARG A 62 4.59 -5.68 1.46
CA ARG A 62 4.09 -4.78 0.41
C ARG A 62 2.89 -3.97 0.87
N ILE A 63 2.69 -2.84 0.20
CA ILE A 63 1.55 -1.95 0.36
C ILE A 63 0.87 -1.78 -1.00
N GLU A 64 -0.39 -2.19 -1.12
CA GLU A 64 -1.19 -1.96 -2.32
C GLU A 64 -1.84 -0.57 -2.26
N VAL A 65 -1.63 0.20 -3.32
CA VAL A 65 -2.12 1.58 -3.51
C VAL A 65 -3.05 1.60 -4.72
N CYS A 66 -4.31 1.96 -4.52
CA CYS A 66 -5.35 1.91 -5.56
C CYS A 66 -5.83 3.28 -6.04
N SER A 67 -5.39 4.37 -5.41
CA SER A 67 -5.81 5.74 -5.75
C SER A 67 -4.71 6.77 -5.55
N MET A 68 -4.86 7.95 -6.15
CA MET A 68 -3.92 9.07 -5.94
C MET A 68 -3.90 9.55 -4.49
N GLY A 69 -5.05 9.54 -3.79
CA GLY A 69 -5.09 9.89 -2.36
C GLY A 69 -4.24 8.94 -1.51
N GLU A 70 -4.32 7.65 -1.78
CA GLU A 70 -3.50 6.63 -1.13
C GLU A 70 -2.01 6.78 -1.46
N PHE A 71 -1.69 7.09 -2.73
CA PHE A 71 -0.33 7.39 -3.16
C PHE A 71 0.27 8.58 -2.39
N GLU A 72 -0.48 9.67 -2.23
CA GLU A 72 -0.03 10.85 -1.48
C GLU A 72 0.17 10.56 0.02
N ILE A 73 -0.59 9.62 0.60
CA ILE A 73 -0.36 9.15 1.98
C ILE A 73 1.00 8.45 2.06
N CYS A 74 1.27 7.50 1.16
CA CYS A 74 2.54 6.78 1.11
C CYS A 74 3.73 7.73 0.88
N ASN A 75 3.56 8.72 0.01
CA ASN A 75 4.57 9.72 -0.29
C ASN A 75 4.88 10.62 0.93
N ARG A 76 3.85 11.07 1.65
CA ARG A 76 4.03 11.85 2.91
C ARG A 76 4.74 11.05 4.00
N LEU A 77 4.40 9.76 4.11
CA LEU A 77 5.03 8.84 5.06
C LEU A 77 6.44 8.42 4.60
N LYS A 78 6.87 8.83 3.41
CA LYS A 78 8.17 8.48 2.81
C LYS A 78 8.42 6.96 2.77
N LEU A 79 7.39 6.21 2.44
CA LEU A 79 7.50 4.76 2.35
C LEU A 79 8.48 4.36 1.24
N ALA A 80 9.23 3.28 1.47
CA ALA A 80 10.15 2.73 0.48
C ALA A 80 9.40 2.34 -0.81
N PRO A 81 9.75 2.91 -1.98
CA PRO A 81 9.02 2.65 -3.23
C PRO A 81 8.96 1.17 -3.59
N GLU A 82 9.99 0.40 -3.21
CA GLU A 82 10.10 -1.03 -3.48
C GLU A 82 8.98 -1.85 -2.82
N LYS A 83 8.40 -1.34 -1.73
CA LYS A 83 7.25 -1.93 -1.07
C LYS A 83 5.92 -1.63 -1.77
N LEU A 84 5.86 -0.62 -2.64
CA LEU A 84 4.60 -0.18 -3.23
C LEU A 84 4.20 -1.03 -4.43
N LEU A 85 2.94 -1.48 -4.41
CA LEU A 85 2.23 -2.08 -5.53
C LEU A 85 1.14 -1.12 -5.99
N ILE A 86 1.37 -0.44 -7.09
CA ILE A 86 0.42 0.51 -7.67
C ILE A 86 -0.62 -0.25 -8.48
N SER A 87 -1.83 -0.29 -7.97
CA SER A 87 -2.95 -1.11 -8.45
C SER A 87 -4.16 -0.23 -8.80
N GLY A 88 -5.27 -0.83 -9.21
CA GLY A 88 -6.55 -0.18 -9.44
C GLY A 88 -6.92 0.02 -10.91
N VAL A 89 -8.20 -0.17 -11.22
CA VAL A 89 -8.76 -0.11 -12.58
C VAL A 89 -8.77 1.32 -13.13
N LEU A 90 -9.09 2.31 -12.29
CA LEU A 90 -9.22 3.70 -12.67
C LEU A 90 -7.90 4.49 -12.57
N LYS A 91 -6.83 3.96 -13.17
CA LYS A 91 -5.58 4.70 -13.30
C LYS A 91 -5.68 5.67 -14.49
N LYS A 92 -5.99 6.93 -14.23
CA LYS A 92 -5.94 7.97 -15.27
C LYS A 92 -4.50 8.12 -15.79
N LYS A 93 -4.34 8.41 -17.07
CA LYS A 93 -3.01 8.58 -17.70
C LYS A 93 -2.14 9.60 -16.95
N ALA A 94 -2.71 10.73 -16.53
CA ALA A 94 -1.99 11.76 -15.78
C ALA A 94 -1.48 11.24 -14.43
N ASP A 95 -2.29 10.45 -13.72
CA ASP A 95 -1.95 9.87 -12.42
C ASP A 95 -0.82 8.84 -12.56
N ILE A 96 -0.94 7.93 -13.54
CA ILE A 96 0.11 6.96 -13.87
C ILE A 96 1.43 7.68 -14.19
N THR A 97 1.37 8.69 -15.04
CA THR A 97 2.56 9.44 -15.42
C THR A 97 3.21 10.13 -14.21
N LYS A 98 2.40 10.74 -13.32
CA LYS A 98 2.90 11.37 -12.10
C LYS A 98 3.61 10.34 -11.20
N ILE A 99 3.01 9.16 -10.99
CA ILE A 99 3.59 8.10 -10.16
C ILE A 99 4.91 7.59 -10.77
N MET A 100 4.93 7.31 -12.07
CA MET A 100 6.14 6.86 -12.77
C MET A 100 7.26 7.91 -12.72
N ASN A 101 6.93 9.17 -12.90
CA ASN A 101 7.93 10.25 -12.79
C ASN A 101 8.46 10.42 -11.36
N THR A 102 7.71 9.99 -10.34
CA THR A 102 8.15 10.05 -8.95
C THR A 102 9.03 8.86 -8.58
N TYR A 103 8.61 7.65 -8.96
CA TYR A 103 9.22 6.41 -8.47
C TYR A 103 9.80 5.50 -9.56
N GLY A 104 9.40 5.67 -10.82
CA GLY A 104 9.92 4.88 -11.95
C GLY A 104 9.77 3.38 -11.74
N GLY A 105 10.81 2.65 -12.06
CA GLY A 105 10.90 1.19 -11.89
C GLY A 105 11.12 0.71 -10.46
N LYS A 106 11.20 1.61 -9.47
CA LYS A 106 11.35 1.22 -8.06
C LYS A 106 10.09 0.60 -7.49
N CYS A 107 8.89 1.03 -7.97
CA CYS A 107 7.61 0.42 -7.62
C CYS A 107 7.28 -0.78 -8.49
N SER A 108 6.27 -1.55 -8.05
CA SER A 108 5.58 -2.53 -8.89
C SER A 108 4.22 -1.96 -9.32
N TYR A 109 3.74 -2.38 -10.50
CA TYR A 109 2.49 -1.89 -11.06
C TYR A 109 1.60 -3.06 -11.49
N THR A 110 0.26 -2.93 -11.36
CA THR A 110 -0.67 -3.83 -12.04
C THR A 110 -1.09 -3.24 -13.38
N VAL A 111 -1.29 -4.08 -14.37
CA VAL A 111 -1.84 -3.73 -15.68
C VAL A 111 -3.19 -4.44 -15.82
N GLU A 112 -4.23 -3.68 -16.07
CA GLU A 112 -5.61 -4.15 -16.12
C GLU A 112 -6.28 -3.81 -17.46
N THR A 113 -5.66 -2.92 -18.26
CA THR A 113 -6.14 -2.55 -19.60
C THR A 113 -4.97 -2.39 -20.57
N ILE A 114 -5.27 -2.51 -21.88
CA ILE A 114 -4.28 -2.29 -22.95
C ILE A 114 -3.75 -0.84 -22.93
N GLU A 115 -4.61 0.13 -22.62
CA GLU A 115 -4.21 1.54 -22.53
C GLU A 115 -3.19 1.77 -21.42
N GLN A 116 -3.36 1.11 -20.27
CA GLN A 116 -2.38 1.15 -19.18
C GLN A 116 -1.06 0.54 -19.64
N LEU A 117 -1.09 -0.64 -20.28
CA LEU A 117 0.11 -1.29 -20.82
C LEU A 117 0.86 -0.37 -21.78
N GLN A 118 0.16 0.24 -22.72
CA GLN A 118 0.74 1.19 -23.69
C GLN A 118 1.34 2.42 -23.01
N CYS A 119 0.72 2.90 -21.92
CA CYS A 119 1.24 4.01 -21.14
C CYS A 119 2.56 3.65 -20.47
N PHE A 120 2.63 2.46 -19.84
CA PHE A 120 3.85 1.97 -19.20
C PHE A 120 4.96 1.70 -20.22
N ALA A 121 4.65 1.09 -21.38
CA ALA A 121 5.63 0.82 -22.43
C ALA A 121 6.26 2.11 -22.94
N ARG A 122 5.44 3.10 -23.31
CA ARG A 122 5.94 4.41 -23.78
C ARG A 122 6.79 5.13 -22.76
N TRP A 123 6.42 5.09 -21.49
CA TRP A 123 7.21 5.71 -20.43
C TRP A 123 8.55 4.99 -20.26
N SER A 124 8.54 3.66 -20.23
CA SER A 124 9.74 2.82 -20.12
C SER A 124 10.73 3.08 -21.27
N GLU A 125 10.24 3.15 -22.50
CA GLU A 125 11.06 3.47 -23.69
C GLU A 125 11.64 4.88 -23.60
N ALA A 126 10.83 5.88 -23.24
CA ALA A 126 11.27 7.29 -23.17
C ALA A 126 12.34 7.53 -22.10
N HIS A 127 12.34 6.74 -21.01
CA HIS A 127 13.28 6.90 -19.90
C HIS A 127 14.38 5.83 -19.88
N ASN A 128 14.35 4.88 -20.83
CA ASN A 128 15.24 3.72 -20.87
C ASN A 128 15.29 2.97 -19.51
N GLU A 129 14.13 2.82 -18.87
CA GLU A 129 13.98 2.25 -17.54
C GLU A 129 12.98 1.08 -17.56
N ARG A 130 13.31 -0.03 -16.91
CA ARG A 130 12.44 -1.20 -16.82
C ARG A 130 11.42 -1.01 -15.69
N LEU A 131 10.16 -1.29 -16.02
CA LEU A 131 9.05 -1.32 -15.04
C LEU A 131 8.72 -2.78 -14.69
N LYS A 132 8.50 -3.03 -13.39
CA LYS A 132 7.97 -4.31 -12.91
C LYS A 132 6.45 -4.26 -12.95
N VAL A 133 5.86 -5.06 -13.84
CA VAL A 133 4.40 -5.09 -14.04
C VAL A 133 3.82 -6.47 -13.81
N TYR A 134 2.63 -6.52 -13.23
CA TYR A 134 1.80 -7.71 -13.06
C TYR A 134 0.56 -7.56 -13.92
N LEU A 135 0.31 -8.53 -14.81
CA LEU A 135 -0.93 -8.59 -15.58
C LEU A 135 -2.05 -9.09 -14.67
N ARG A 136 -3.15 -8.36 -14.63
CA ARG A 136 -4.37 -8.79 -13.96
C ARG A 136 -5.36 -9.25 -15.03
N LEU A 137 -5.69 -10.55 -14.99
CA LEU A 137 -6.59 -11.23 -15.91
C LEU A 137 -8.00 -11.34 -15.30
#